data_0e15906c6d44c6114764e27b20e9f46d
#
_entry.id   0e15906c6d44c6114764e27b20e9f46d
#
_cell.length_a   1.000
_cell.length_b   1.000
_cell.length_c   1.000
_cell.angle_alpha   90.00
_cell.angle_beta   90.00
_cell.angle_gamma   90.00
#
_symmetry.space_group_name_H-M   'P 1'
#
loop_
_entity.id
_entity.type
_entity.pdbx_description
1 polymer ?
#
loop_
_entity_poly.entity_id
_entity_poly.type
_entity_poly.pdbx_seq_one_letter_code
_entity_poly.pdbx_strand_id
1 'polypeptide(L)'
;KKIRPLFPPLITGTVVFTIGVSLYPTAVNYMAGGVANTRELVVEKKHLTEALIYGSWQNWAVAAVTLLIVLLLNNLGKGIFKLASILLGMLAGYLAALCFGMVNFSEIGKASWFALPHFLPFGVSFDPAACISIGLLFAINSVQAIGDFTATTIGGFDREPTDGELQGGIIAYCVTN
;
A
#
# COMPACT_ATOMS: atom_id res chain seq x y z
N LYS A 1 -15.03 -21.86 13.12
CA LYS A 1 -14.32 -22.88 13.96
C LYS A 1 -13.65 -24.00 13.16
N LYS A 2 -14.23 -24.50 12.06
CA LYS A 2 -13.67 -25.63 11.27
C LYS A 2 -12.52 -25.25 10.34
N ILE A 3 -12.35 -23.99 10.01
CA ILE A 3 -11.37 -23.50 9.01
C ILE A 3 -10.04 -23.11 9.65
N ARG A 4 -10.04 -22.65 10.91
CA ARG A 4 -8.84 -22.20 11.62
C ARG A 4 -7.70 -23.24 11.67
N PRO A 5 -7.96 -24.55 11.88
CA PRO A 5 -6.88 -25.55 11.87
C PRO A 5 -6.24 -25.76 10.50
N LEU A 6 -6.91 -25.36 9.41
CA LEU A 6 -6.35 -25.44 8.05
C LEU A 6 -5.32 -24.35 7.77
N PHE A 7 -5.27 -23.29 8.58
CA PHE A 7 -4.35 -22.14 8.39
C PHE A 7 -3.43 -21.97 9.60
N PRO A 8 -2.47 -22.87 9.80
CA PRO A 8 -1.45 -22.69 10.83
C PRO A 8 -0.65 -21.41 10.54
N PRO A 9 -0.03 -20.78 11.55
CA PRO A 9 0.73 -19.53 11.40
C PRO A 9 1.81 -19.59 10.32
N LEU A 10 2.34 -20.77 10.04
CA LEU A 10 3.32 -20.99 8.98
C LEU A 10 2.74 -20.69 7.59
N ILE A 11 1.52 -21.18 7.29
CA ILE A 11 0.87 -20.96 6.00
C ILE A 11 0.54 -19.46 5.85
N THR A 12 0.00 -18.84 6.88
CA THR A 12 -0.31 -17.41 6.86
C THR A 12 0.95 -16.57 6.65
N GLY A 13 2.03 -16.88 7.37
CA GLY A 13 3.32 -16.20 7.19
C GLY A 13 3.89 -16.36 5.79
N THR A 14 3.78 -17.55 5.20
CA THR A 14 4.24 -17.81 3.83
C THR A 14 3.42 -16.99 2.81
N VAL A 15 2.11 -16.88 2.98
CA VAL A 15 1.25 -16.06 2.12
C VAL A 15 1.66 -14.59 2.18
N VAL A 16 1.81 -14.02 3.38
CA VAL A 16 2.22 -12.62 3.56
C VAL A 16 3.62 -12.38 2.95
N PHE A 17 4.55 -13.31 3.17
CA PHE A 17 5.89 -13.24 2.57
C PHE A 17 5.83 -13.24 1.04
N THR A 18 5.05 -14.15 0.44
CA THR A 18 4.89 -14.24 -1.02
C THR A 18 4.28 -12.97 -1.60
N ILE A 19 3.29 -12.38 -0.91
CA ILE A 19 2.70 -11.08 -1.31
C ILE A 19 3.78 -9.99 -1.29
N GLY A 20 4.58 -9.92 -0.21
CA GLY A 20 5.67 -8.96 -0.11
C GLY A 20 6.67 -9.07 -1.27
N VAL A 21 7.08 -10.30 -1.61
CA VAL A 21 7.99 -10.55 -2.74
C VAL A 21 7.34 -10.19 -4.08
N SER A 22 6.05 -10.49 -4.28
CA SER A 22 5.34 -10.17 -5.53
C SER A 22 5.15 -8.67 -5.74
N LEU A 23 5.13 -7.87 -4.67
CA LEU A 23 5.06 -6.41 -4.75
C LEU A 23 6.42 -5.74 -5.02
N TYR A 24 7.52 -6.48 -4.95
CA TYR A 24 8.86 -5.93 -5.16
C TYR A 24 9.03 -5.20 -6.51
N PRO A 25 8.63 -5.77 -7.67
CA PRO A 25 8.72 -5.06 -8.95
C PRO A 25 7.92 -3.75 -8.96
N THR A 26 6.74 -3.75 -8.33
CA THR A 26 5.89 -2.56 -8.21
C THR A 26 6.57 -1.49 -7.36
N ALA A 27 7.18 -1.88 -6.24
CA ALA A 27 7.93 -0.98 -5.37
C ALA A 27 9.10 -0.33 -6.12
N VAL A 28 9.88 -1.11 -6.88
CA VAL A 28 11.00 -0.61 -7.71
C VAL A 28 10.50 0.39 -8.76
N ASN A 29 9.37 0.11 -9.41
CA ASN A 29 8.77 1.02 -10.37
C ASN A 29 8.37 2.36 -9.71
N TYR A 30 7.78 2.32 -8.52
CA TYR A 30 7.46 3.55 -7.79
C TYR A 30 8.71 4.32 -7.34
N MET A 31 9.76 3.63 -6.91
CA MET A 31 11.04 4.25 -6.56
C MET A 31 11.68 4.96 -7.77
N ALA A 32 11.47 4.43 -8.98
CA ALA A 32 11.95 5.03 -10.22
C ALA A 32 11.10 6.22 -10.71
N GLY A 33 9.98 6.54 -10.06
CA GLY A 33 9.11 7.66 -10.43
C GLY A 33 7.69 7.27 -10.84
N GLY A 34 7.36 5.98 -10.80
CA GLY A 34 6.04 5.45 -11.12
C GLY A 34 5.74 5.29 -12.62
N VAL A 35 4.79 4.41 -12.92
CA VAL A 35 4.45 4.03 -14.31
C VAL A 35 3.75 5.17 -15.07
N ALA A 36 3.11 6.11 -14.37
CA ALA A 36 2.44 7.26 -14.99
C ALA A 36 3.42 8.14 -15.78
N ASN A 37 4.63 8.33 -15.26
CA ASN A 37 5.64 9.15 -15.88
C ASN A 37 6.22 8.59 -17.20
N THR A 38 6.09 7.29 -17.43
CA THR A 38 6.52 6.67 -18.70
C THR A 38 5.56 6.96 -19.86
N ARG A 39 4.29 7.21 -19.61
CA ARG A 39 3.29 7.52 -20.65
C ARG A 39 3.30 8.98 -21.07
N GLU A 40 3.52 9.90 -20.14
CA GLU A 40 3.58 11.34 -20.43
C GLU A 40 4.84 11.75 -21.19
N LEU A 41 5.95 11.03 -21.03
CA LEU A 41 7.18 11.25 -21.77
C LEU A 41 7.04 11.09 -23.31
N VAL A 42 6.04 10.33 -23.76
CA VAL A 42 5.79 10.12 -25.20
C VAL A 42 4.98 11.26 -25.82
N VAL A 43 4.19 11.98 -25.04
CA VAL A 43 3.22 12.96 -25.54
C VAL A 43 3.64 14.42 -25.34
N GLU A 44 4.39 14.75 -24.29
CA GLU A 44 4.73 16.14 -23.97
C GLU A 44 6.20 16.35 -23.57
N LYS A 45 7.08 16.34 -24.57
CA LYS A 45 8.55 16.56 -24.40
C LYS A 45 8.95 17.95 -23.89
N LYS A 46 8.05 18.87 -23.61
CA LYS A 46 8.40 20.30 -23.53
C LYS A 46 8.45 20.94 -22.14
N HIS A 47 7.91 20.35 -21.09
CA HIS A 47 7.83 20.99 -19.76
C HIS A 47 8.00 20.08 -18.54
N LEU A 48 8.58 18.89 -18.66
CA LEU A 48 8.89 18.06 -17.49
C LEU A 48 10.28 18.41 -16.98
N THR A 49 10.37 18.78 -15.69
CA THR A 49 11.65 18.85 -15.00
C THR A 49 12.32 17.48 -15.03
N GLU A 50 13.64 17.40 -15.16
CA GLU A 50 14.38 16.13 -15.19
C GLU A 50 14.03 15.21 -14.02
N ALA A 51 13.58 15.76 -12.89
CA ALA A 51 13.13 15.05 -11.72
C ALA A 51 11.85 14.20 -11.93
N LEU A 52 11.05 14.48 -12.95
CA LEU A 52 9.82 13.73 -13.26
C LEU A 52 10.08 12.62 -14.29
N ILE A 53 11.27 12.51 -14.83
CA ILE A 53 11.63 11.46 -15.79
C ILE A 53 11.77 10.13 -15.02
N TYR A 54 11.12 9.08 -15.53
CA TYR A 54 11.25 7.73 -14.98
C TYR A 54 12.73 7.30 -14.96
N GLY A 55 13.17 6.80 -13.80
CA GLY A 55 14.53 6.36 -13.61
C GLY A 55 15.54 7.48 -13.32
N SER A 56 15.10 8.74 -13.15
CA SER A 56 16.00 9.85 -12.82
C SER A 56 16.68 9.62 -11.47
N TRP A 57 17.89 10.17 -11.32
CA TRP A 57 18.66 10.02 -10.09
C TRP A 57 17.96 10.69 -8.89
N GLN A 58 17.17 11.75 -9.11
CA GLN A 58 16.41 12.44 -8.10
C GLN A 58 15.33 11.51 -7.48
N ASN A 59 14.62 10.75 -8.33
CA ASN A 59 13.63 9.76 -7.86
C ASN A 59 14.30 8.71 -6.98
N TRP A 60 15.44 8.17 -7.41
CA TRP A 60 16.18 7.19 -6.63
C TRP A 60 16.74 7.78 -5.33
N ALA A 61 17.22 9.03 -5.35
CA ALA A 61 17.71 9.71 -4.16
C ALA A 61 16.59 9.90 -3.12
N VAL A 62 15.43 10.40 -3.52
CA VAL A 62 14.27 10.57 -2.63
C VAL A 62 13.81 9.22 -2.09
N ALA A 63 13.72 8.19 -2.94
CA ALA A 63 13.33 6.86 -2.53
C ALA A 63 14.34 6.26 -1.51
N ALA A 64 15.64 6.40 -1.78
CA ALA A 64 16.69 5.93 -0.87
C ALA A 64 16.66 6.65 0.49
N VAL A 65 16.49 7.96 0.51
CA VAL A 65 16.36 8.76 1.73
C VAL A 65 15.14 8.32 2.52
N THR A 66 13.99 8.18 1.86
CA THR A 66 12.75 7.71 2.48
C THR A 66 12.92 6.34 3.11
N LEU A 67 13.46 5.39 2.36
CA LEU A 67 13.71 4.03 2.83
C LEU A 67 14.68 4.01 4.02
N LEU A 68 15.75 4.77 3.93
CA LEU A 68 16.75 4.85 5.00
C LEU A 68 16.14 5.42 6.29
N ILE A 69 15.31 6.46 6.20
CA ILE A 69 14.62 7.04 7.37
C ILE A 69 13.66 6.02 7.97
N VAL A 70 12.87 5.30 7.15
CA VAL A 70 11.97 4.24 7.63
C VAL A 70 12.75 3.17 8.36
N LEU A 71 13.85 2.68 7.78
CA LEU A 71 14.69 1.63 8.39
C LEU A 71 15.35 2.10 9.70
N LEU A 72 15.86 3.34 9.73
CA LEU A 72 16.45 3.91 10.95
C LEU A 72 15.40 4.05 12.05
N LEU A 73 14.24 4.59 11.75
CA LEU A 73 13.16 4.76 12.73
C LEU A 73 12.60 3.41 13.20
N ASN A 74 12.51 2.42 12.32
CA ASN A 74 12.02 1.10 12.69
C ASN A 74 13.02 0.32 13.57
N ASN A 75 14.33 0.44 13.28
CA ASN A 75 15.36 -0.30 14.00
C ASN A 75 15.83 0.41 15.28
N LEU A 76 16.02 1.73 15.22
CA LEU A 76 16.56 2.53 16.32
C LEU A 76 15.46 3.24 17.12
N GLY A 77 14.28 3.42 16.53
CA GLY A 77 13.15 4.08 17.16
C GLY A 77 12.59 3.29 18.34
N LYS A 78 12.14 4.00 19.37
CA LYS A 78 11.48 3.44 20.55
C LYS A 78 10.03 3.94 20.64
N GLY A 79 9.13 3.10 21.14
CA GLY A 79 7.73 3.46 21.36
C GLY A 79 7.02 3.92 20.08
N ILE A 80 6.41 5.09 20.12
CA ILE A 80 5.58 5.65 19.04
C ILE A 80 6.39 5.84 17.73
N PHE A 81 7.66 6.23 17.81
CA PHE A 81 8.51 6.45 16.64
C PHE A 81 8.74 5.16 15.82
N LYS A 82 8.84 4.02 16.50
CA LYS A 82 8.93 2.73 15.84
C LYS A 82 7.62 2.36 15.13
N LEU A 83 6.48 2.58 15.78
CA LEU A 83 5.16 2.31 15.21
C LEU A 83 4.82 3.24 14.05
N ALA A 84 5.18 4.51 14.17
CA ALA A 84 4.94 5.53 13.15
C ALA A 84 6.07 5.65 12.11
N SER A 85 7.03 4.73 12.07
CA SER A 85 8.23 4.81 11.22
C SER A 85 7.89 4.98 9.74
N ILE A 86 6.87 4.27 9.25
CA ILE A 86 6.41 4.35 7.85
C ILE A 86 5.82 5.74 7.58
N LEU A 87 4.93 6.23 8.45
CA LEU A 87 4.30 7.55 8.31
C LEU A 87 5.34 8.67 8.33
N LEU A 88 6.26 8.63 9.29
CA LEU A 88 7.33 9.62 9.42
C LEU A 88 8.30 9.56 8.23
N GLY A 89 8.60 8.36 7.73
CA GLY A 89 9.40 8.18 6.53
C GLY A 89 8.71 8.75 5.29
N MET A 90 7.41 8.55 5.12
CA MET A 90 6.64 9.15 4.03
C MET A 90 6.64 10.67 4.11
N LEU A 91 6.43 11.26 5.30
CA LEU A 91 6.50 12.72 5.48
C LEU A 91 7.89 13.26 5.13
N ALA A 92 8.94 12.62 5.60
CA ALA A 92 10.31 13.03 5.29
C ALA A 92 10.62 12.90 3.79
N GLY A 93 10.16 11.82 3.13
CA GLY A 93 10.29 11.64 1.69
C GLY A 93 9.53 12.71 0.91
N TYR A 94 8.32 13.07 1.35
CA TYR A 94 7.55 14.15 0.75
C TYR A 94 8.25 15.52 0.88
N LEU A 95 8.82 15.81 2.05
CA LEU A 95 9.61 17.03 2.27
C LEU A 95 10.87 17.05 1.37
N ALA A 96 11.55 15.92 1.24
CA ALA A 96 12.68 15.81 0.31
C ALA A 96 12.24 16.05 -1.14
N ALA A 97 11.12 15.48 -1.57
CA ALA A 97 10.56 15.70 -2.91
C ALA A 97 10.19 17.17 -3.14
N LEU A 98 9.70 17.89 -2.12
CA LEU A 98 9.45 19.33 -2.17
C LEU A 98 10.75 20.11 -2.39
N CYS A 99 11.83 19.76 -1.69
CA CYS A 99 13.13 20.41 -1.85
C CYS A 99 13.71 20.24 -3.27
N PHE A 100 13.44 19.10 -3.91
CA PHE A 100 13.83 18.84 -5.30
C PHE A 100 12.85 19.44 -6.34
N GLY A 101 11.78 20.12 -5.90
CA GLY A 101 10.78 20.70 -6.80
C GLY A 101 9.95 19.68 -7.58
N MET A 102 9.87 18.43 -7.08
CA MET A 102 9.17 17.32 -7.73
C MET A 102 7.66 17.37 -7.53
N VAL A 103 7.16 18.23 -6.63
CA VAL A 103 5.75 18.32 -6.27
C VAL A 103 5.06 19.41 -7.06
N ASN A 104 4.01 19.04 -7.80
CA ASN A 104 3.18 19.97 -8.55
C ASN A 104 1.89 20.28 -7.79
N PHE A 105 1.72 21.51 -7.34
CA PHE A 105 0.54 21.96 -6.61
C PHE A 105 -0.58 22.47 -7.52
N SER A 106 -0.37 22.59 -8.83
CA SER A 106 -1.35 23.17 -9.76
C SER A 106 -2.66 22.38 -9.82
N GLU A 107 -2.61 21.08 -9.62
CA GLU A 107 -3.79 20.22 -9.62
C GLU A 107 -4.67 20.39 -8.36
N ILE A 108 -4.04 20.78 -7.23
CA ILE A 108 -4.77 21.03 -5.99
C ILE A 108 -5.74 22.20 -6.14
N GLY A 109 -5.34 23.25 -6.86
CA GLY A 109 -6.19 24.42 -7.13
C GLY A 109 -7.38 24.13 -8.06
N LYS A 110 -7.32 23.04 -8.82
CA LYS A 110 -8.40 22.61 -9.73
C LYS A 110 -9.36 21.61 -9.07
N ALA A 111 -8.96 21.00 -7.96
CA ALA A 111 -9.77 20.03 -7.26
C ALA A 111 -10.94 20.69 -6.55
N SER A 112 -12.14 20.14 -6.71
CA SER A 112 -13.31 20.56 -5.96
C SER A 112 -13.14 20.21 -4.48
N TRP A 113 -13.52 21.14 -3.58
CA TRP A 113 -13.51 20.89 -2.13
C TRP A 113 -14.42 19.75 -1.70
N PHE A 114 -15.45 19.49 -2.51
CA PHE A 114 -16.40 18.42 -2.27
C PHE A 114 -16.79 17.79 -3.60
N ALA A 115 -16.56 16.49 -3.73
CA ALA A 115 -16.98 15.69 -4.87
C ALA A 115 -17.79 14.50 -4.37
N LEU A 116 -19.03 14.38 -4.84
CA LEU A 116 -19.82 13.18 -4.60
C LEU A 116 -19.38 12.09 -5.57
N PRO A 117 -19.20 10.85 -5.09
CA PRO A 117 -18.90 9.74 -5.97
C PRO A 117 -20.05 9.51 -6.95
N HIS A 118 -19.73 9.38 -8.22
CA HIS A 118 -20.72 8.99 -9.23
C HIS A 118 -21.10 7.53 -9.02
N PHE A 119 -22.39 7.28 -8.84
CA PHE A 119 -22.89 5.92 -8.66
C PHE A 119 -22.86 5.20 -10.00
N LEU A 120 -22.07 4.09 -10.10
CA LEU A 120 -21.95 3.23 -11.28
C LEU A 120 -21.64 3.98 -12.62
N PRO A 121 -20.57 4.78 -12.71
CA PRO A 121 -20.27 5.58 -13.91
C PRO A 121 -20.01 4.70 -15.16
N PHE A 122 -19.59 3.45 -14.97
CA PHE A 122 -19.29 2.51 -16.06
C PHE A 122 -20.40 1.47 -16.33
N GLY A 123 -21.54 1.58 -15.63
CA GLY A 123 -22.61 0.58 -15.68
C GLY A 123 -22.23 -0.71 -14.94
N VAL A 124 -23.09 -1.71 -15.04
CA VAL A 124 -22.88 -3.05 -14.48
C VAL A 124 -22.88 -4.05 -15.62
N SER A 125 -21.77 -4.77 -15.82
CA SER A 125 -21.72 -5.92 -16.71
C SER A 125 -21.32 -7.16 -15.89
N PHE A 126 -21.99 -8.26 -16.12
CA PHE A 126 -21.75 -9.51 -15.42
C PHE A 126 -20.92 -10.43 -16.33
N ASP A 127 -19.64 -10.61 -15.98
CA ASP A 127 -18.78 -11.62 -16.58
C ASP A 127 -18.51 -12.73 -15.56
N PRO A 128 -18.98 -13.97 -15.81
CA PRO A 128 -18.77 -15.09 -14.89
C PRO A 128 -17.30 -15.38 -14.59
N ALA A 129 -16.41 -15.22 -15.58
CA ALA A 129 -14.98 -15.46 -15.39
C ALA A 129 -14.36 -14.42 -14.44
N ALA A 130 -14.73 -13.13 -14.61
CA ALA A 130 -14.32 -12.05 -13.73
C ALA A 130 -14.87 -12.27 -12.29
N CYS A 131 -16.13 -12.67 -12.16
CA CYS A 131 -16.74 -12.95 -10.84
C CYS A 131 -16.02 -14.08 -10.10
N ILE A 132 -15.68 -15.18 -10.77
CA ILE A 132 -14.93 -16.28 -10.15
C ILE A 132 -13.54 -15.84 -9.75
N SER A 133 -12.83 -15.10 -10.61
CA SER A 133 -11.48 -14.61 -10.35
C SER A 133 -11.45 -13.65 -9.15
N ILE A 134 -12.38 -12.71 -9.09
CA ILE A 134 -12.53 -11.78 -7.97
C ILE A 134 -12.91 -12.55 -6.70
N GLY A 135 -13.83 -13.51 -6.77
CA GLY A 135 -14.21 -14.34 -5.63
C GLY A 135 -13.02 -15.11 -5.04
N LEU A 136 -12.14 -15.66 -5.87
CA LEU A 136 -10.90 -16.31 -5.43
C LEU A 136 -9.93 -15.32 -4.78
N LEU A 137 -9.78 -14.11 -5.35
CA LEU A 137 -8.97 -13.06 -4.75
C LEU A 137 -9.49 -12.65 -3.37
N PHE A 138 -10.80 -12.49 -3.20
CA PHE A 138 -11.40 -12.21 -1.90
C PHE A 138 -11.19 -13.34 -0.89
N ALA A 139 -11.23 -14.59 -1.32
CA ALA A 139 -10.93 -15.72 -0.45
C ALA A 139 -9.49 -15.68 0.05
N ILE A 140 -8.51 -15.43 -0.83
CA ILE A 140 -7.09 -15.27 -0.49
C ILE A 140 -6.90 -14.07 0.45
N ASN A 141 -7.54 -12.95 0.16
CA ASN A 141 -7.47 -11.73 0.95
C ASN A 141 -8.05 -11.92 2.37
N SER A 142 -9.09 -12.74 2.52
CA SER A 142 -9.62 -13.11 3.83
C SER A 142 -8.62 -13.91 4.67
N VAL A 143 -7.83 -14.78 4.04
CA VAL A 143 -6.75 -15.51 4.73
C VAL A 143 -5.65 -14.55 5.19
N GLN A 144 -5.28 -13.58 4.35
CA GLN A 144 -4.34 -12.53 4.72
C GLN A 144 -4.85 -11.73 5.93
N ALA A 145 -6.12 -11.31 5.91
CA ALA A 145 -6.72 -10.55 7.02
C ALA A 145 -6.63 -11.31 8.36
N ILE A 146 -6.81 -12.63 8.37
CA ILE A 146 -6.61 -13.45 9.59
C ILE A 146 -5.18 -13.32 10.10
N GLY A 147 -4.20 -13.34 9.19
CA GLY A 147 -2.79 -13.16 9.53
C GLY A 147 -2.49 -11.79 10.12
N ASP A 148 -3.01 -10.74 9.50
CA ASP A 148 -2.80 -9.37 9.92
C ASP A 148 -3.43 -9.09 11.29
N PHE A 149 -4.66 -9.57 11.54
CA PHE A 149 -5.29 -9.48 12.86
C PHE A 149 -4.52 -10.27 13.92
N THR A 150 -4.06 -11.48 13.58
CA THR A 150 -3.26 -12.30 14.49
C THR A 150 -1.95 -11.61 14.85
N ALA A 151 -1.21 -11.12 13.84
CA ALA A 151 0.05 -10.42 14.04
C ALA A 151 -0.12 -9.14 14.87
N THR A 152 -1.17 -8.36 14.59
CA THR A 152 -1.48 -7.12 15.31
C THR A 152 -1.84 -7.41 16.77
N THR A 153 -2.65 -8.45 17.03
CA THR A 153 -3.06 -8.82 18.39
C THR A 153 -1.88 -9.36 19.20
N ILE A 154 -1.03 -10.18 18.60
CA ILE A 154 0.19 -10.68 19.27
C ILE A 154 1.14 -9.51 19.53
N GLY A 155 1.38 -8.64 18.55
CA GLY A 155 2.31 -7.53 18.68
C GLY A 155 1.83 -6.42 19.63
N GLY A 156 0.51 -6.22 19.75
CA GLY A 156 -0.06 -5.17 20.60
C GLY A 156 -0.47 -5.62 22.00
N PHE A 157 -0.96 -6.85 22.13
CA PHE A 157 -1.53 -7.37 23.38
C PHE A 157 -0.81 -8.60 23.93
N ASP A 158 0.23 -9.07 23.27
CA ASP A 158 1.03 -10.24 23.64
C ASP A 158 0.19 -11.51 23.88
N ARG A 159 -0.89 -11.65 23.11
CA ARG A 159 -1.79 -12.81 23.14
C ARG A 159 -2.36 -13.14 21.77
N GLU A 160 -2.82 -14.36 21.58
CA GLU A 160 -3.56 -14.72 20.36
C GLU A 160 -4.97 -14.10 20.37
N PRO A 161 -5.49 -13.73 19.17
CA PRO A 161 -6.86 -13.25 19.03
C PRO A 161 -7.86 -14.36 19.34
N THR A 162 -8.96 -14.00 19.98
CA THR A 162 -10.09 -14.91 20.19
C THR A 162 -10.86 -15.14 18.89
N ASP A 163 -11.62 -16.24 18.81
CA ASP A 163 -12.46 -16.53 17.65
C ASP A 163 -13.48 -15.41 17.36
N GLY A 164 -13.99 -14.75 18.41
CA GLY A 164 -14.92 -13.64 18.28
C GLY A 164 -14.28 -12.38 17.69
N GLU A 165 -13.06 -12.07 18.11
CA GLU A 165 -12.28 -10.95 17.57
C GLU A 165 -11.94 -11.16 16.09
N LEU A 166 -11.53 -12.38 15.71
CA LEU A 166 -11.27 -12.72 14.31
C LEU A 166 -12.55 -12.64 13.45
N GLN A 167 -13.68 -13.14 13.94
CA GLN A 167 -14.95 -13.04 13.20
C GLN A 167 -15.40 -11.60 13.04
N GLY A 168 -15.36 -10.80 14.11
CA GLY A 168 -15.68 -9.38 14.06
C GLY A 168 -14.76 -8.60 13.14
N GLY A 169 -13.46 -8.86 13.21
CA GLY A 169 -12.46 -8.26 12.34
C GLY A 169 -12.68 -8.58 10.87
N ILE A 170 -12.95 -9.85 10.52
CA ILE A 170 -13.22 -10.25 9.12
C ILE A 170 -14.51 -9.61 8.61
N ILE A 171 -15.58 -9.58 9.40
CA ILE A 171 -16.84 -8.93 9.01
C ILE A 171 -16.61 -7.43 8.76
N ALA A 172 -15.94 -6.76 9.68
CA ALA A 172 -15.60 -5.34 9.51
C ALA A 172 -14.77 -5.11 8.25
N TYR A 173 -13.76 -5.95 8.01
CA TYR A 173 -12.92 -5.90 6.82
C TYR A 173 -13.72 -6.08 5.52
N CYS A 174 -14.64 -7.05 5.47
CA CYS A 174 -15.51 -7.28 4.31
C CYS A 174 -16.49 -6.13 4.04
N VAL A 175 -16.91 -5.40 5.09
CA VAL A 175 -17.83 -4.26 4.94
C VAL A 175 -17.10 -2.99 4.48
N THR A 176 -15.82 -2.84 4.88
CA THR A 176 -15.03 -1.63 4.57
C THR A 176 -14.23 -1.73 3.28
N ASN A 177 -14.05 -2.91 2.72
CA ASN A 177 -13.28 -3.19 1.52
C ASN A 177 -14.18 -3.41 0.31
#